data_02e399df7346c1ec88a8091ec2dc36cb
#
_entry.id   02e399df7346c1ec88a8091ec2dc36cb
#
_cell.length_a   1.000
_cell.length_b   1.000
_cell.length_c   1.000
_cell.angle_alpha   90.00
_cell.angle_beta   90.00
_cell.angle_gamma   90.00
#
_symmetry.space_group_name_H-M   'P 1'
#
loop_
_entity.id
_entity.type
_entity.pdbx_description
1 polymer ?
#
loop_
_entity_poly.entity_id
_entity_poly.type
_entity_poly.pdbx_seq_one_letter_code
_entity_poly.pdbx_strand_id
1 'polypeptide(L)'
;MSMSMGRGYPFQIEERYVSVPDDPALFDDPIQVEIRLLSTTLHHQPEIITTDSTIFHRSQLLSNNAAWPTLSPVLSMLGLPINDQIPMIDEISTSTRDMGAIRTCRGRRSQIMPEIILLIWIDIDDEDDPMVVALAESMESGTFHPVPATMASIKALEKVVLDGSDHCTICLDEFCVGSEVTRMPCSHVYHPDCIVEWLKTSNLCPLCRFRMPS
;
A
#
# COMPACT_ATOMS: atom_id res chain seq x y z
N MET A 1 -1.49 -26.43 -2.96
CA MET A 1 -2.73 -25.62 -2.96
C MET A 1 -3.36 -25.77 -1.58
N SER A 2 -3.14 -24.83 -0.70
CA SER A 2 -3.70 -24.83 0.66
C SER A 2 -4.80 -23.77 0.69
N MET A 3 -6.06 -24.19 0.74
CA MET A 3 -7.18 -23.28 1.03
C MET A 3 -7.33 -23.21 2.54
N SER A 4 -7.09 -22.05 3.12
CA SER A 4 -7.39 -21.79 4.54
C SER A 4 -8.88 -21.51 4.68
N MET A 5 -9.62 -22.44 5.29
CA MET A 5 -11.04 -22.26 5.64
C MET A 5 -11.13 -21.77 7.09
N GLY A 6 -10.98 -20.47 7.32
CA GLY A 6 -11.46 -19.77 8.51
C GLY A 6 -12.76 -19.03 8.16
N ARG A 7 -13.49 -18.52 9.16
CA ARG A 7 -14.57 -17.54 8.94
C ARG A 7 -13.94 -16.22 8.51
N GLY A 8 -13.46 -16.14 7.29
CA GLY A 8 -12.78 -14.99 6.72
C GLY A 8 -12.78 -15.10 5.21
N TYR A 9 -12.25 -14.10 4.57
CA TYR A 9 -12.16 -14.03 3.11
C TYR A 9 -11.23 -15.14 2.60
N PRO A 10 -11.69 -16.04 1.73
CA PRO A 10 -10.83 -17.01 1.07
C PRO A 10 -9.74 -16.27 0.30
N PHE A 11 -8.50 -16.73 0.41
CA PHE A 11 -7.41 -16.16 -0.35
C PHE A 11 -6.45 -17.23 -0.86
N GLN A 12 -5.68 -16.86 -1.88
CA GLN A 12 -4.62 -17.67 -2.46
C GLN A 12 -3.43 -16.78 -2.80
N ILE A 13 -2.24 -17.30 -2.66
CA ILE A 13 -1.03 -16.65 -3.14
C ILE A 13 -0.52 -17.37 -4.38
N GLU A 14 -0.16 -16.59 -5.38
CA GLU A 14 0.57 -17.03 -6.56
C GLU A 14 1.94 -16.37 -6.59
N GLU A 15 2.97 -17.17 -6.83
CA GLU A 15 4.34 -16.72 -6.93
C GLU A 15 4.80 -16.79 -8.38
N ARG A 16 5.38 -15.71 -8.87
CA ARG A 16 5.98 -15.70 -10.19
C ARG A 16 7.19 -14.78 -10.25
N TYR A 17 7.90 -14.82 -11.36
CA TYR A 17 9.00 -13.92 -11.66
C TYR A 17 8.66 -13.11 -12.92
N VAL A 18 8.76 -11.81 -12.84
CA VAL A 18 8.50 -10.89 -13.95
C VAL A 18 9.80 -10.27 -14.46
N SER A 19 9.88 -10.08 -15.76
CA SER A 19 11.00 -9.37 -16.37
C SER A 19 10.72 -7.88 -16.35
N VAL A 20 11.58 -7.13 -15.68
CA VAL A 20 11.50 -5.67 -15.63
C VAL A 20 12.66 -5.04 -16.37
N PRO A 21 12.47 -3.88 -17.02
CA PRO A 21 13.59 -3.11 -17.58
C PRO A 21 14.62 -2.80 -16.50
N ASP A 22 15.88 -2.67 -16.91
CA ASP A 22 16.95 -2.21 -16.03
C ASP A 22 16.69 -0.73 -15.69
N ASP A 23 16.05 -0.49 -14.57
CA ASP A 23 15.70 0.85 -14.08
C ASP A 23 16.56 1.16 -12.85
N PRO A 24 17.44 2.19 -12.94
CA PRO A 24 18.27 2.58 -11.80
C PRO A 24 17.48 3.16 -10.61
N ALA A 25 16.18 3.45 -10.79
CA ALA A 25 15.30 3.87 -9.71
C ALA A 25 14.71 2.70 -8.91
N LEU A 26 14.86 1.46 -9.39
CA LEU A 26 14.48 0.28 -8.62
C LEU A 26 15.46 0.06 -7.46
N PHE A 27 14.89 -0.25 -6.30
CA PHE A 27 15.65 -0.56 -5.09
C PHE A 27 16.60 -1.75 -5.31
N ASP A 28 17.62 -1.84 -4.45
CA ASP A 28 18.33 -3.11 -4.28
C ASP A 28 17.34 -4.15 -3.72
N ASP A 29 17.21 -5.30 -4.39
CA ASP A 29 16.33 -6.42 -4.01
C ASP A 29 14.82 -6.06 -3.96
N PRO A 30 14.21 -5.55 -5.06
CA PRO A 30 12.79 -5.27 -5.12
C PRO A 30 11.95 -6.54 -5.19
N ILE A 31 10.74 -6.46 -4.65
CA ILE A 31 9.67 -7.46 -4.79
C ILE A 31 8.36 -6.75 -5.10
N GLN A 32 7.64 -7.24 -6.08
CA GLN A 32 6.30 -6.73 -6.40
C GLN A 32 5.25 -7.52 -5.65
N VAL A 33 4.30 -6.82 -5.04
CA VAL A 33 3.09 -7.43 -4.48
C VAL A 33 1.89 -6.86 -5.24
N GLU A 34 1.11 -7.75 -5.82
CA GLU A 34 -0.14 -7.44 -6.50
C GLU A 34 -1.30 -8.03 -5.71
N ILE A 35 -2.29 -7.21 -5.38
CA ILE A 35 -3.50 -7.62 -4.68
C ILE A 35 -4.65 -7.56 -5.67
N ARG A 36 -5.36 -8.68 -5.84
CA ARG A 36 -6.54 -8.80 -6.71
C ARG A 36 -7.75 -9.19 -5.90
N LEU A 37 -8.79 -8.40 -5.97
CA LEU A 37 -10.11 -8.77 -5.47
C LEU A 37 -10.91 -9.45 -6.57
N LEU A 38 -11.46 -10.60 -6.26
CA LEU A 38 -12.22 -11.44 -7.15
C LEU A 38 -13.64 -11.59 -6.63
N SER A 39 -14.64 -11.41 -7.49
CA SER A 39 -16.01 -11.69 -7.13
C SER A 39 -16.28 -13.20 -7.18
N THR A 40 -16.99 -13.72 -6.18
CA THR A 40 -17.67 -15.01 -6.28
C THR A 40 -19.16 -14.77 -6.43
N THR A 41 -19.71 -15.19 -7.55
CA THR A 41 -21.14 -15.30 -7.77
C THR A 41 -21.48 -16.75 -8.02
N LEU A 42 -22.64 -17.21 -7.55
CA LEU A 42 -23.07 -18.61 -7.62
C LEU A 42 -23.14 -19.19 -9.05
N HIS A 43 -23.08 -18.36 -10.09
CA HIS A 43 -23.34 -18.75 -11.47
C HIS A 43 -22.32 -18.29 -12.51
N HIS A 44 -21.27 -17.53 -12.12
CA HIS A 44 -20.26 -17.02 -13.05
C HIS A 44 -18.84 -17.36 -12.62
N GLN A 45 -17.90 -17.33 -13.57
CA GLN A 45 -16.48 -17.42 -13.24
C GLN A 45 -16.06 -16.18 -12.44
N PRO A 46 -15.10 -16.33 -11.51
CA PRO A 46 -14.61 -15.18 -10.72
C PRO A 46 -14.15 -14.05 -11.65
N GLU A 47 -14.68 -12.85 -11.43
CA GLU A 47 -14.26 -11.66 -12.16
C GLU A 47 -13.35 -10.81 -11.27
N ILE A 48 -12.33 -10.20 -11.86
CA ILE A 48 -11.44 -9.27 -11.13
C ILE A 48 -12.20 -7.96 -10.93
N ILE A 49 -12.46 -7.60 -9.68
CA ILE A 49 -13.12 -6.34 -9.33
C ILE A 49 -12.10 -5.20 -9.29
N THR A 50 -10.97 -5.43 -8.65
CA THR A 50 -9.91 -4.44 -8.56
C THR A 50 -8.54 -5.10 -8.46
N THR A 51 -7.53 -4.37 -8.89
CA THR A 51 -6.13 -4.77 -8.83
C THR A 51 -5.32 -3.60 -8.30
N ASP A 52 -4.53 -3.83 -7.28
CA ASP A 52 -3.51 -2.90 -6.79
C ASP A 52 -2.14 -3.57 -6.84
N SER A 53 -1.13 -2.85 -7.29
CA SER A 53 0.21 -3.38 -7.46
C SER A 53 1.24 -2.39 -6.95
N THR A 54 2.09 -2.84 -6.04
CA THR A 54 3.11 -2.01 -5.42
C THR A 54 4.45 -2.76 -5.34
N ILE A 55 5.54 -2.03 -5.57
CA ILE A 55 6.90 -2.56 -5.44
C ILE A 55 7.43 -2.17 -4.06
N PHE A 56 7.93 -3.16 -3.33
CA PHE A 56 8.51 -3.02 -2.01
C PHE A 56 9.99 -3.41 -2.02
N HIS A 57 10.74 -2.91 -1.05
CA HIS A 57 12.02 -3.49 -0.72
C HIS A 57 11.77 -4.83 0.00
N ARG A 58 12.41 -5.90 -0.45
CA ARG A 58 12.17 -7.26 0.07
C ARG A 58 12.33 -7.37 1.58
N SER A 59 13.28 -6.64 2.16
CA SER A 59 13.48 -6.61 3.62
C SER A 59 12.24 -6.16 4.41
N GLN A 60 11.34 -5.36 3.80
CA GLN A 60 10.11 -4.91 4.43
C GLN A 60 9.06 -6.03 4.56
N LEU A 61 9.23 -7.13 3.83
CA LEU A 61 8.27 -8.24 3.80
C LEU A 61 8.82 -9.57 4.37
N LEU A 62 10.10 -9.64 4.76
CA LEU A 62 10.74 -10.89 5.22
C LEU A 62 10.20 -11.44 6.54
N SER A 63 9.49 -10.65 7.33
CA SER A 63 8.89 -11.06 8.58
C SER A 63 7.56 -10.36 8.80
N ASN A 64 6.66 -10.98 9.58
CA ASN A 64 5.36 -10.39 9.89
C ASN A 64 5.48 -9.01 10.54
N ASN A 65 6.45 -8.82 11.41
CA ASN A 65 6.67 -7.53 12.09
C ASN A 65 7.07 -6.41 11.10
N ALA A 66 7.83 -6.75 10.06
CA ALA A 66 8.22 -5.80 9.02
C ALA A 66 7.11 -5.60 7.98
N ALA A 67 6.40 -6.69 7.61
CA ALA A 67 5.34 -6.66 6.61
C ALA A 67 4.05 -6.00 7.12
N TRP A 68 3.76 -6.13 8.40
CA TRP A 68 2.53 -5.60 9.00
C TRP A 68 2.32 -4.09 8.76
N PRO A 69 3.26 -3.20 9.14
CA PRO A 69 3.07 -1.76 8.94
C PRO A 69 2.96 -1.37 7.46
N THR A 70 3.46 -2.22 6.57
CA THR A 70 3.48 -1.98 5.12
C THR A 70 2.20 -2.45 4.45
N LEU A 71 1.73 -3.66 4.75
CA LEU A 71 0.60 -4.30 4.06
C LEU A 71 -0.74 -4.06 4.76
N SER A 72 -0.79 -3.99 6.09
CA SER A 72 -2.05 -3.82 6.83
C SER A 72 -2.82 -2.54 6.45
N PRO A 73 -2.18 -1.39 6.22
CA PRO A 73 -2.90 -0.21 5.74
C PRO A 73 -3.57 -0.42 4.37
N VAL A 74 -2.89 -1.11 3.45
CA VAL A 74 -3.43 -1.40 2.11
C VAL A 74 -4.64 -2.33 2.23
N LEU A 75 -4.50 -3.43 2.98
CA LEU A 75 -5.58 -4.40 3.19
C LEU A 75 -6.77 -3.77 3.94
N SER A 76 -6.50 -2.85 4.88
CA SER A 76 -7.56 -2.11 5.58
C SER A 76 -8.29 -1.13 4.67
N MET A 77 -7.61 -0.54 3.69
CA MET A 77 -8.25 0.31 2.68
C MET A 77 -9.21 -0.47 1.79
N LEU A 78 -8.95 -1.75 1.60
CA LEU A 78 -9.83 -2.68 0.89
C LEU A 78 -11.00 -3.19 1.75
N GLY A 79 -11.13 -2.74 3.00
CA GLY A 79 -12.20 -3.14 3.91
C GLY A 79 -11.93 -4.43 4.69
N LEU A 80 -10.77 -5.06 4.54
CA LEU A 80 -10.46 -6.33 5.21
C LEU A 80 -10.32 -6.14 6.74
N PRO A 81 -11.05 -6.93 7.55
CA PRO A 81 -10.86 -6.95 8.99
C PRO A 81 -9.44 -7.37 9.39
N ILE A 82 -8.93 -6.81 10.48
CA ILE A 82 -7.56 -7.09 10.97
C ILE A 82 -7.30 -8.59 11.15
N ASN A 83 -8.29 -9.33 11.64
CA ASN A 83 -8.15 -10.77 11.89
C ASN A 83 -7.91 -11.57 10.60
N ASP A 84 -8.47 -11.11 9.48
CA ASP A 84 -8.32 -11.75 8.17
C ASP A 84 -7.01 -11.35 7.47
N GLN A 85 -6.44 -10.21 7.84
CA GLN A 85 -5.14 -9.77 7.33
C GLN A 85 -3.97 -10.60 7.87
N ILE A 86 -4.09 -11.12 9.11
CA ILE A 86 -3.00 -11.86 9.78
C ILE A 86 -2.51 -13.05 8.93
N PRO A 87 -3.36 -14.00 8.50
CA PRO A 87 -2.91 -15.13 7.69
C PRO A 87 -2.38 -14.71 6.32
N MET A 88 -2.95 -13.66 5.70
CA MET A 88 -2.49 -13.15 4.41
C MET A 88 -1.08 -12.57 4.49
N ILE A 89 -0.81 -11.75 5.51
CA ILE A 89 0.51 -11.15 5.73
C ILE A 89 1.56 -12.22 6.10
N ASP A 90 1.17 -13.23 6.89
CA ASP A 90 2.04 -14.35 7.24
C ASP A 90 2.46 -15.14 5.99
N GLU A 91 1.53 -15.42 5.11
CA GLU A 91 1.79 -16.16 3.89
C GLU A 91 2.63 -15.35 2.89
N ILE A 92 2.36 -14.05 2.72
CA ILE A 92 3.21 -13.14 1.93
C ILE A 92 4.65 -13.12 2.47
N SER A 93 4.81 -13.03 3.79
CA SER A 93 6.14 -13.04 4.41
C SER A 93 6.86 -14.38 4.20
N THR A 94 6.13 -15.49 4.20
CA THR A 94 6.68 -16.82 3.94
C THR A 94 7.10 -16.95 2.49
N SER A 95 6.24 -16.60 1.54
CA SER A 95 6.55 -16.57 0.11
C SER A 95 7.74 -15.65 -0.20
N THR A 96 7.81 -14.49 0.45
CA THR A 96 8.95 -13.57 0.30
C THR A 96 10.27 -14.21 0.71
N ARG A 97 10.27 -15.03 1.76
CA ARG A 97 11.48 -15.77 2.20
C ARG A 97 11.87 -16.88 1.23
N ASP A 98 10.87 -17.60 0.71
CA ASP A 98 11.08 -18.76 -0.16
C ASP A 98 11.48 -18.35 -1.58
N MET A 99 10.96 -17.22 -2.07
CA MET A 99 11.40 -16.64 -3.35
C MET A 99 12.82 -16.10 -3.22
N GLY A 100 13.72 -16.58 -4.06
CA GLY A 100 15.12 -16.12 -4.10
C GLY A 100 15.24 -14.63 -4.47
N ALA A 101 16.35 -14.01 -4.04
CA ALA A 101 16.72 -12.67 -4.47
C ALA A 101 16.86 -12.58 -6.01
N ILE A 102 16.81 -11.36 -6.52
CA ILE A 102 16.95 -11.05 -7.96
C ILE A 102 18.09 -11.85 -8.57
N ARG A 103 17.80 -12.55 -9.64
CA ARG A 103 18.83 -13.14 -10.50
C ARG A 103 19.13 -12.19 -11.66
N THR A 104 20.24 -11.46 -11.56
CA THR A 104 20.79 -10.76 -12.70
C THR A 104 21.29 -11.76 -13.71
N CYS A 105 20.63 -11.87 -14.84
CA CYS A 105 21.16 -12.62 -15.98
C CYS A 105 22.32 -11.83 -16.58
N ARG A 106 23.56 -12.34 -16.45
CA ARG A 106 24.74 -11.76 -17.10
C ARG A 106 24.47 -11.54 -18.59
N GLY A 107 24.47 -10.26 -19.00
CA GLY A 107 24.42 -9.87 -20.42
C GLY A 107 23.05 -9.48 -20.97
N ARG A 108 21.99 -9.42 -20.19
CA ARG A 108 20.68 -8.87 -20.59
C ARG A 108 20.35 -7.59 -19.81
N ARG A 109 19.79 -6.58 -20.49
CA ARG A 109 19.28 -5.33 -19.92
C ARG A 109 17.90 -5.52 -19.23
N SER A 110 17.62 -6.68 -18.69
CA SER A 110 16.39 -6.94 -17.94
C SER A 110 16.70 -7.71 -16.67
N GLN A 111 16.17 -7.25 -15.59
CA GLN A 111 16.21 -7.91 -14.30
C GLN A 111 14.96 -8.78 -14.15
N ILE A 112 15.10 -9.91 -13.46
CA ILE A 112 13.98 -10.77 -13.12
C ILE A 112 13.64 -10.48 -11.65
N MET A 113 12.46 -9.91 -11.44
CA MET A 113 11.97 -9.53 -10.12
C MET A 113 10.94 -10.56 -9.62
N PRO A 114 11.01 -10.99 -8.34
CA PRO A 114 9.94 -11.78 -7.75
C PRO A 114 8.65 -10.97 -7.65
N GLU A 115 7.55 -11.62 -7.93
CA GLU A 115 6.20 -11.06 -7.79
C GLU A 115 5.31 -12.03 -7.04
N ILE A 116 4.62 -11.52 -6.05
CA ILE A 116 3.60 -12.20 -5.26
C ILE A 116 2.25 -11.62 -5.62
N ILE A 117 1.31 -12.49 -6.01
CA ILE A 117 -0.08 -12.10 -6.29
C ILE A 117 -0.95 -12.67 -5.18
N LEU A 118 -1.58 -11.78 -4.42
CA LEU A 118 -2.58 -12.13 -3.43
C LEU A 118 -3.97 -12.05 -4.08
N LEU A 119 -4.60 -13.20 -4.26
CA LEU A 119 -5.97 -13.34 -4.74
C LEU A 119 -6.90 -13.44 -3.55
N ILE A 120 -7.91 -12.56 -3.46
CA ILE A 120 -8.89 -12.53 -2.36
C ILE A 120 -10.27 -12.65 -2.99
N TRP A 121 -11.05 -13.64 -2.54
CA TRP A 121 -12.43 -13.82 -3.02
C TRP A 121 -13.40 -13.16 -2.07
N ILE A 122 -14.32 -12.38 -2.63
CA ILE A 122 -15.43 -11.75 -1.92
C ILE A 122 -16.75 -12.24 -2.48
N ASP A 123 -17.71 -12.46 -1.61
CA ASP A 123 -19.08 -12.82 -1.99
C ASP A 123 -19.90 -11.54 -2.16
N ILE A 124 -20.14 -11.13 -3.40
CA ILE A 124 -20.90 -9.92 -3.70
C ILE A 124 -22.41 -10.08 -3.51
N ASP A 125 -22.89 -11.29 -3.33
CA ASP A 125 -24.31 -11.55 -3.04
C ASP A 125 -24.61 -11.32 -1.53
N ASP A 126 -23.59 -11.17 -0.70
CA ASP A 126 -23.72 -10.79 0.72
C ASP A 126 -23.64 -9.27 0.88
N GLU A 127 -24.79 -8.62 0.86
CA GLU A 127 -24.91 -7.15 1.01
C GLU A 127 -24.42 -6.63 2.37
N ASP A 128 -24.32 -7.51 3.38
CA ASP A 128 -23.82 -7.19 4.72
C ASP A 128 -22.30 -7.39 4.85
N ASP A 129 -21.60 -7.90 3.82
CA ASP A 129 -20.15 -8.07 3.84
C ASP A 129 -19.46 -6.70 3.89
N PRO A 130 -18.61 -6.44 4.91
CA PRO A 130 -17.92 -5.16 5.07
C PRO A 130 -17.10 -4.74 3.85
N MET A 131 -16.59 -5.71 3.08
CA MET A 131 -15.84 -5.46 1.86
C MET A 131 -16.76 -5.06 0.71
N VAL A 132 -17.93 -5.69 0.59
CA VAL A 132 -18.96 -5.31 -0.40
C VAL A 132 -19.46 -3.90 -0.12
N VAL A 133 -19.73 -3.56 1.15
CA VAL A 133 -20.11 -2.21 1.57
C VAL A 133 -19.02 -1.19 1.22
N ALA A 134 -17.75 -1.49 1.53
CA ALA A 134 -16.62 -0.60 1.21
C ALA A 134 -16.43 -0.40 -0.30
N LEU A 135 -16.63 -1.46 -1.09
CA LEU A 135 -16.59 -1.38 -2.55
C LEU A 135 -17.76 -0.56 -3.11
N ALA A 136 -18.97 -0.78 -2.61
CA ALA A 136 -20.15 -0.02 -3.02
C ALA A 136 -20.00 1.47 -2.69
N GLU A 137 -19.54 1.81 -1.50
CA GLU A 137 -19.24 3.20 -1.11
C GLU A 137 -18.15 3.82 -2.00
N SER A 138 -17.14 3.05 -2.39
CA SER A 138 -16.09 3.51 -3.31
C SER A 138 -16.62 3.75 -4.72
N MET A 139 -17.56 2.93 -5.19
CA MET A 139 -18.17 3.07 -6.51
C MET A 139 -19.21 4.20 -6.55
N GLU A 140 -20.01 4.38 -5.48
CA GLU A 140 -20.97 5.48 -5.36
C GLU A 140 -20.28 6.85 -5.19
N SER A 141 -19.10 6.87 -4.55
CA SER A 141 -18.31 8.11 -4.38
C SER A 141 -17.75 8.65 -5.70
N GLY A 142 -18.10 8.05 -6.83
CA GLY A 142 -17.75 8.44 -8.19
C GLY A 142 -16.37 9.07 -8.28
N THR A 143 -15.37 8.32 -8.72
CA THR A 143 -13.99 8.78 -8.93
C THR A 143 -13.43 9.59 -7.74
N PHE A 144 -12.60 8.95 -6.96
CA PHE A 144 -11.77 9.64 -5.97
C PHE A 144 -10.85 10.60 -6.75
N HIS A 145 -11.40 11.76 -7.10
CA HIS A 145 -10.57 12.88 -7.52
C HIS A 145 -9.95 13.41 -6.22
N PRO A 146 -8.67 13.20 -5.99
CA PRO A 146 -8.02 13.83 -4.86
C PRO A 146 -8.24 15.33 -5.01
N VAL A 147 -8.93 15.93 -4.05
CA VAL A 147 -9.20 17.37 -4.05
C VAL A 147 -7.96 18.05 -3.49
N PRO A 148 -7.27 18.91 -4.25
CA PRO A 148 -6.11 19.61 -3.74
C PRO A 148 -6.49 20.56 -2.60
N ALA A 149 -5.56 20.78 -1.67
CA ALA A 149 -5.71 21.83 -0.67
C ALA A 149 -5.58 23.21 -1.31
N THR A 150 -6.26 24.22 -0.76
CA THR A 150 -6.08 25.60 -1.25
C THR A 150 -4.65 26.08 -1.03
N MET A 151 -4.13 26.89 -1.93
CA MET A 151 -2.80 27.49 -1.77
C MET A 151 -2.71 28.37 -0.52
N ALA A 152 -3.82 28.91 -0.04
CA ALA A 152 -3.86 29.66 1.22
C ALA A 152 -3.64 28.74 2.43
N SER A 153 -4.29 27.57 2.46
CA SER A 153 -4.12 26.58 3.52
C SER A 153 -2.69 26.01 3.55
N ILE A 154 -2.11 25.75 2.38
CA ILE A 154 -0.74 25.23 2.26
C ILE A 154 0.26 26.28 2.79
N LYS A 155 0.10 27.54 2.43
CA LYS A 155 0.97 28.62 2.91
C LYS A 155 0.81 28.94 4.39
N ALA A 156 -0.33 28.60 4.98
CA ALA A 156 -0.61 28.81 6.40
C ALA A 156 -0.04 27.69 7.31
N LEU A 157 0.57 26.64 6.72
CA LEU A 157 1.17 25.57 7.51
C LEU A 157 2.35 26.09 8.35
N GLU A 158 2.39 25.62 9.58
CA GLU A 158 3.42 25.99 10.54
C GLU A 158 4.75 25.32 10.19
N LYS A 159 5.83 26.10 10.21
CA LYS A 159 7.20 25.60 10.11
C LYS A 159 7.79 25.50 11.50
N VAL A 160 8.35 24.33 11.81
CA VAL A 160 8.93 24.05 13.12
C VAL A 160 10.30 23.43 12.96
N VAL A 161 11.17 23.64 13.96
CA VAL A 161 12.49 22.98 14.03
C VAL A 161 12.33 21.72 14.87
N LEU A 162 12.83 20.61 14.36
CA LEU A 162 12.74 19.31 15.03
C LEU A 162 13.97 19.10 15.93
N ASP A 163 13.72 18.82 17.21
CA ASP A 163 14.76 18.54 18.21
C ASP A 163 15.09 17.03 18.34
N GLY A 164 14.40 16.18 17.59
CA GLY A 164 14.52 14.72 17.65
C GLY A 164 14.75 14.06 16.29
N SER A 165 15.10 12.79 16.32
CA SER A 165 15.15 11.94 15.11
C SER A 165 13.76 11.36 14.83
N ASP A 166 13.22 11.67 13.67
CA ASP A 166 11.99 11.13 13.11
C ASP A 166 12.15 11.06 11.58
N HIS A 167 11.19 10.51 10.85
CA HIS A 167 11.28 10.36 9.41
C HIS A 167 10.04 10.91 8.70
N CYS A 168 10.24 11.38 7.48
CA CYS A 168 9.17 11.84 6.62
C CYS A 168 8.48 10.63 5.97
N THR A 169 7.21 10.38 6.28
CA THR A 169 6.46 9.25 5.73
C THR A 169 6.10 9.39 4.25
N ILE A 170 6.43 10.51 3.61
CA ILE A 170 6.23 10.71 2.16
C ILE A 170 7.44 10.21 1.37
N CYS A 171 8.66 10.61 1.76
CA CYS A 171 9.90 10.20 1.08
C CYS A 171 10.66 9.10 1.85
N LEU A 172 10.24 8.77 3.07
CA LEU A 172 10.84 7.80 3.99
C LEU A 172 12.24 8.18 4.51
N ASP A 173 12.74 9.37 4.17
CA ASP A 173 14.02 9.87 4.66
C ASP A 173 13.90 10.41 6.09
N GLU A 174 14.98 10.28 6.86
CA GLU A 174 15.08 10.85 8.21
C GLU A 174 15.17 12.38 8.17
N PHE A 175 14.59 13.02 9.18
CA PHE A 175 14.79 14.46 9.37
C PHE A 175 16.17 14.70 9.96
N CYS A 176 16.92 15.66 9.41
CA CYS A 176 18.15 16.11 10.04
C CYS A 176 17.82 16.86 11.33
N VAL A 177 18.52 16.55 12.42
CA VAL A 177 18.35 17.25 13.69
C VAL A 177 18.59 18.76 13.49
N GLY A 178 17.66 19.58 13.93
CA GLY A 178 17.70 21.02 13.75
C GLY A 178 17.20 21.50 12.37
N SER A 179 16.70 20.61 11.50
CA SER A 179 16.09 21.02 10.23
C SER A 179 14.69 21.60 10.43
N GLU A 180 14.31 22.49 9.51
CA GLU A 180 12.95 23.02 9.42
C GLU A 180 12.06 21.97 8.77
N VAL A 181 10.97 21.61 9.46
CA VAL A 181 9.90 20.73 8.94
C VAL A 181 8.57 21.46 8.95
N THR A 182 7.63 20.99 8.16
CA THR A 182 6.28 21.56 8.10
C THR A 182 5.31 20.70 8.90
N ARG A 183 4.61 21.35 9.83
CA ARG A 183 3.60 20.73 10.69
C ARG A 183 2.20 20.96 10.13
N MET A 184 1.43 19.90 9.99
CA MET A 184 -0.01 19.98 9.69
C MET A 184 -0.83 20.31 10.94
N PRO A 185 -2.07 20.79 10.82
CA PRO A 185 -2.96 21.07 11.96
C PRO A 185 -3.23 19.83 12.84
N CYS A 186 -3.08 18.63 12.30
CA CYS A 186 -3.14 17.35 13.02
C CYS A 186 -1.83 16.96 13.72
N SER A 187 -0.87 17.87 13.79
CA SER A 187 0.45 17.73 14.45
C SER A 187 1.44 16.79 13.74
N HIS A 188 1.09 16.17 12.63
CA HIS A 188 2.03 15.38 11.83
C HIS A 188 3.01 16.28 11.08
N VAL A 189 4.27 15.83 10.98
CA VAL A 189 5.38 16.63 10.42
C VAL A 189 5.96 15.95 9.17
N TYR A 190 6.42 16.77 8.23
CA TYR A 190 6.95 16.33 6.93
C TYR A 190 8.04 17.30 6.47
N HIS A 191 8.87 16.88 5.52
CA HIS A 191 9.72 17.82 4.81
C HIS A 191 8.84 18.87 4.10
N PRO A 192 9.25 20.14 4.06
CA PRO A 192 8.45 21.22 3.45
C PRO A 192 8.04 20.92 2.01
N ASP A 193 8.95 20.44 1.20
CA ASP A 193 8.67 20.16 -0.22
C ASP A 193 7.77 18.94 -0.38
N CYS A 194 7.95 17.89 0.42
CA CYS A 194 7.16 16.67 0.35
C CYS A 194 5.67 16.95 0.63
N ILE A 195 5.36 17.67 1.72
CA ILE A 195 3.97 17.93 2.08
C ILE A 195 3.30 18.94 1.14
N VAL A 196 4.05 19.89 0.61
CA VAL A 196 3.53 20.84 -0.38
C VAL A 196 3.14 20.13 -1.68
N GLU A 197 4.00 19.25 -2.20
CA GLU A 197 3.69 18.46 -3.40
C GLU A 197 2.50 17.52 -3.17
N TRP A 198 2.44 16.86 -2.02
CA TRP A 198 1.30 16.02 -1.65
C TRP A 198 -0.01 16.82 -1.61
N LEU A 199 -0.02 17.97 -0.96
CA LEU A 199 -1.22 18.79 -0.79
C LEU A 199 -1.68 19.47 -2.09
N LYS A 200 -0.85 19.58 -3.12
CA LYS A 200 -1.26 19.97 -4.46
C LYS A 200 -2.14 18.92 -5.16
N THR A 201 -2.08 17.69 -4.72
CA THR A 201 -2.85 16.57 -5.28
C THR A 201 -3.95 16.12 -4.35
N SER A 202 -3.74 16.13 -3.03
CA SER A 202 -4.71 15.66 -2.03
C SER A 202 -4.73 16.56 -0.80
N ASN A 203 -5.91 17.00 -0.36
CA ASN A 203 -6.06 17.80 0.86
C ASN A 203 -6.07 16.98 2.17
N LEU A 204 -5.69 15.69 2.11
CA LEU A 204 -5.68 14.80 3.26
C LEU A 204 -4.27 14.63 3.82
N CYS A 205 -4.16 14.58 5.15
CA CYS A 205 -2.91 14.20 5.80
C CYS A 205 -2.52 12.75 5.42
N PRO A 206 -1.27 12.51 4.98
CA PRO A 206 -0.82 11.16 4.62
C PRO A 206 -0.97 10.10 5.72
N LEU A 207 -0.83 10.53 7.00
CA LEU A 207 -0.87 9.61 8.15
C LEU A 207 -2.27 9.40 8.73
N CYS A 208 -3.01 10.48 9.00
CA CYS A 208 -4.27 10.38 9.74
C CYS A 208 -5.49 10.84 8.93
N ARG A 209 -5.32 11.18 7.65
CA ARG A 209 -6.37 11.67 6.74
C ARG A 209 -7.12 12.92 7.24
N PHE A 210 -6.54 13.66 8.18
CA PHE A 210 -7.06 14.98 8.54
C PHE A 210 -7.23 15.81 7.28
N ARG A 211 -8.42 16.37 7.08
CA ARG A 211 -8.77 17.14 5.88
C ARG A 211 -8.37 18.60 6.02
N MET A 212 -7.53 19.07 5.12
CA MET A 212 -7.22 20.49 4.96
C MET A 212 -8.36 21.21 4.22
N PRO A 213 -8.55 22.52 4.44
CA PRO A 213 -9.47 23.31 3.63
C PRO A 213 -9.10 23.24 2.14
N SER A 214 -10.08 22.93 1.32
CA SER A 214 -10.00 22.85 -0.13
C SER A 214 -10.60 24.11 -0.77
#